data_a88bc0aae23d534f04191aa6265bcfc0
#
_entry.id   a88bc0aae23d534f04191aa6265bcfc0
#
_cell.length_a   1.000
_cell.length_b   1.000
_cell.length_c   1.000
_cell.angle_alpha   90.00
_cell.angle_beta   90.00
_cell.angle_gamma   90.00
#
_symmetry.space_group_name_H-M   'P 1'
#
loop_
_entity.id
_entity.type
_entity.pdbx_description
1 polymer ?
#
loop_
_entity_poly.entity_id
_entity_poly.type
_entity_poly.pdbx_seq_one_letter_code
_entity_poly.pdbx_strand_id
1 'polypeptide(L)'
;MSIDVLFNGVGWTDIALTLNRAAVGTFFMISGHHKLFNAQRHHMLVNELEALHIPAVGINQWWVPTIEFSAGGAVLIGLLTPLAALGLLVIILVASVTSGRQRVKAYTPIDKADRIDDWLYLPETAYAFMLIMVISAGAGPYSLDAAILRLIDIPGAPNSY
;
A
#
# COMPACT_ATOMS: atom_id res chain seq x y z
N MET A 1 5.35 31.37 -16.02
CA MET A 1 5.74 30.00 -15.63
C MET A 1 7.23 29.90 -15.87
N SER A 2 8.02 29.77 -14.80
CA SER A 2 9.49 29.74 -14.94
C SER A 2 9.94 28.45 -15.60
N ILE A 3 11.05 28.49 -16.36
CA ILE A 3 11.65 27.32 -17.01
C ILE A 3 11.95 26.21 -15.97
N ASP A 4 12.31 26.61 -14.73
CA ASP A 4 12.54 25.67 -13.62
C ASP A 4 11.37 24.73 -13.36
N VAL A 5 10.12 25.20 -13.48
CA VAL A 5 8.93 24.36 -13.26
C VAL A 5 8.81 23.26 -14.33
N LEU A 6 9.28 23.51 -15.54
CA LEU A 6 9.25 22.50 -16.61
C LEU A 6 10.23 21.35 -16.38
N PHE A 7 11.35 21.62 -15.71
CA PHE A 7 12.40 20.61 -15.50
C PHE A 7 12.41 20.03 -14.08
N ASN A 8 12.06 20.83 -13.07
CA ASN A 8 12.14 20.45 -11.65
C ASN A 8 10.76 20.24 -11.00
N GLY A 9 9.68 20.41 -11.76
CA GLY A 9 8.31 20.34 -11.23
C GLY A 9 7.94 21.52 -10.35
N VAL A 10 6.77 21.44 -9.72
CA VAL A 10 6.19 22.55 -8.92
C VAL A 10 6.70 22.63 -7.48
N GLY A 11 7.62 21.76 -7.07
CA GLY A 11 8.18 21.74 -5.71
C GLY A 11 7.22 21.24 -4.60
N TRP A 12 6.12 20.58 -4.98
CA TRP A 12 5.11 20.07 -4.02
C TRP A 12 5.37 18.62 -3.60
N THR A 13 6.62 18.21 -3.52
CA THR A 13 7.01 16.83 -3.20
C THR A 13 6.42 16.35 -1.89
N ASP A 14 6.42 17.18 -0.84
CA ASP A 14 5.90 16.82 0.49
C ASP A 14 4.38 16.61 0.47
N ILE A 15 3.67 17.45 -0.28
CA ILE A 15 2.23 17.34 -0.46
C ILE A 15 1.91 16.07 -1.27
N ALA A 16 2.62 15.84 -2.37
CA ALA A 16 2.44 14.65 -3.19
C ALA A 16 2.69 13.36 -2.41
N LEU A 17 3.76 13.32 -1.59
CA LEU A 17 4.06 12.20 -0.72
C LEU A 17 2.97 11.97 0.33
N THR A 18 2.47 13.06 0.94
CA THR A 18 1.38 12.99 1.92
C THR A 18 0.08 12.47 1.27
N LEU A 19 -0.26 12.94 0.08
CA LEU A 19 -1.43 12.47 -0.66
C LEU A 19 -1.30 10.99 -1.07
N ASN A 20 -0.12 10.58 -1.56
CA ASN A 20 0.16 9.18 -1.90
C ASN A 20 -0.03 8.27 -0.67
N ARG A 21 0.55 8.66 0.46
CA ARG A 21 0.42 7.96 1.75
C ARG A 21 -1.03 7.90 2.23
N ALA A 22 -1.75 9.04 2.17
CA ALA A 22 -3.15 9.10 2.56
C ALA A 22 -4.01 8.19 1.68
N ALA A 23 -3.80 8.18 0.37
CA ALA A 23 -4.55 7.36 -0.56
C ALA A 23 -4.33 5.86 -0.29
N VAL A 24 -3.07 5.40 -0.26
CA VAL A 24 -2.77 3.98 -0.07
C VAL A 24 -3.11 3.50 1.35
N GLY A 25 -2.83 4.32 2.38
CA GLY A 25 -3.17 4.00 3.77
C GLY A 25 -4.67 3.87 4.00
N THR A 26 -5.46 4.82 3.46
CA THR A 26 -6.93 4.76 3.53
C THR A 26 -7.49 3.53 2.82
N PHE A 27 -6.97 3.20 1.64
CA PHE A 27 -7.41 2.02 0.90
C PHE A 27 -7.24 0.74 1.73
N PHE A 28 -6.03 0.50 2.27
CA PHE A 28 -5.78 -0.71 3.06
C PHE A 28 -6.53 -0.73 4.38
N MET A 29 -6.64 0.42 5.07
CA MET A 29 -7.42 0.53 6.30
C MET A 29 -8.90 0.16 6.06
N ILE A 30 -9.52 0.69 5.01
CA ILE A 30 -10.92 0.37 4.66
C ILE A 30 -11.05 -1.09 4.21
N SER A 31 -10.11 -1.59 3.40
CA SER A 31 -10.09 -2.99 2.95
C SER A 31 -10.03 -3.95 4.14
N GLY A 32 -9.07 -3.75 5.05
CA GLY A 32 -8.93 -4.55 6.26
C GLY A 32 -10.16 -4.44 7.17
N HIS A 33 -10.68 -3.22 7.39
CA HIS A 33 -11.91 -3.02 8.16
C HIS A 33 -13.08 -3.84 7.62
N HIS A 34 -13.33 -3.79 6.32
CA HIS A 34 -14.43 -4.54 5.71
C HIS A 34 -14.25 -6.06 5.86
N LYS A 35 -13.03 -6.56 5.71
CA LYS A 35 -12.74 -7.99 5.88
C LYS A 35 -12.85 -8.46 7.34
N LEU A 36 -12.60 -7.57 8.32
CA LEU A 36 -12.71 -7.88 9.74
C LEU A 36 -14.15 -7.79 10.26
N PHE A 37 -14.91 -6.78 9.85
CA PHE A 37 -16.17 -6.41 10.49
C PHE A 37 -17.41 -6.66 9.62
N ASN A 38 -17.25 -7.05 8.35
CA ASN A 38 -18.36 -7.42 7.47
C ASN A 38 -18.32 -8.91 7.17
N ALA A 39 -19.30 -9.66 7.68
CA ALA A 39 -19.37 -11.12 7.55
C ALA A 39 -19.29 -11.59 6.08
N GLN A 40 -19.99 -10.90 5.16
CA GLN A 40 -19.98 -11.27 3.74
C GLN A 40 -18.58 -11.12 3.13
N ARG A 41 -17.88 -10.02 3.44
CA ARG A 41 -16.52 -9.79 2.97
C ARG A 41 -15.51 -10.75 3.59
N HIS A 42 -15.72 -11.10 4.85
CA HIS A 42 -14.91 -12.12 5.53
C HIS A 42 -15.09 -13.51 4.88
N HIS A 43 -16.31 -13.92 4.61
CA HIS A 43 -16.56 -15.19 3.90
C HIS A 43 -15.95 -15.21 2.49
N MET A 44 -16.02 -14.09 1.75
CA MET A 44 -15.37 -13.99 0.45
C MET A 44 -13.85 -14.18 0.57
N LEU A 45 -13.20 -13.60 1.57
CA LEU A 45 -11.77 -13.79 1.82
C LEU A 45 -11.44 -15.25 2.13
N VAL A 46 -12.22 -15.91 3.01
CA VAL A 46 -12.00 -17.33 3.34
C VAL A 46 -12.09 -18.21 2.11
N ASN A 47 -13.16 -18.04 1.33
CA ASN A 47 -13.34 -18.79 0.08
C ASN A 47 -12.19 -18.56 -0.93
N GLU A 48 -11.67 -17.33 -1.01
CA GLU A 48 -10.53 -17.00 -1.86
C GLU A 48 -9.25 -17.69 -1.37
N LEU A 49 -8.97 -17.66 -0.05
CA LEU A 49 -7.80 -18.32 0.54
C LEU A 49 -7.86 -19.84 0.32
N GLU A 50 -9.02 -20.47 0.44
CA GLU A 50 -9.23 -21.90 0.17
C GLU A 50 -9.04 -22.22 -1.30
N ALA A 51 -9.64 -21.46 -2.19
CA ALA A 51 -9.52 -21.64 -3.65
C ALA A 51 -8.08 -21.49 -4.17
N LEU A 52 -7.30 -20.63 -3.51
CA LEU A 52 -5.88 -20.40 -3.81
C LEU A 52 -4.96 -21.40 -3.11
N HIS A 53 -5.49 -22.34 -2.33
CA HIS A 53 -4.73 -23.31 -1.54
C HIS A 53 -3.70 -22.66 -0.61
N ILE A 54 -4.04 -21.49 -0.05
CA ILE A 54 -3.17 -20.80 0.92
C ILE A 54 -3.11 -21.63 2.21
N PRO A 55 -1.91 -21.93 2.72
CA PRO A 55 -1.79 -22.69 3.96
C PRO A 55 -2.35 -21.92 5.16
N ALA A 56 -2.76 -22.63 6.21
CA ALA A 56 -3.22 -22.06 7.46
C ALA A 56 -4.35 -21.01 7.30
N VAL A 57 -5.39 -21.32 6.51
CA VAL A 57 -6.55 -20.44 6.27
C VAL A 57 -7.12 -19.90 7.58
N GLY A 58 -7.26 -20.74 8.62
CA GLY A 58 -7.79 -20.34 9.93
C GLY A 58 -7.02 -19.21 10.61
N ILE A 59 -5.72 -19.06 10.33
CA ILE A 59 -4.89 -17.96 10.84
C ILE A 59 -4.95 -16.78 9.85
N ASN A 60 -4.75 -17.03 8.57
CA ASN A 60 -4.64 -15.99 7.55
C ASN A 60 -5.94 -15.20 7.35
N GLN A 61 -7.11 -15.78 7.58
CA GLN A 61 -8.40 -15.09 7.53
C GLN A 61 -8.51 -13.91 8.50
N TRP A 62 -7.77 -13.95 9.61
CA TRP A 62 -7.71 -12.86 10.61
C TRP A 62 -6.43 -12.04 10.52
N TRP A 63 -5.30 -12.71 10.29
CA TRP A 63 -3.98 -12.07 10.26
C TRP A 63 -3.84 -11.05 9.13
N VAL A 64 -4.18 -11.46 7.90
CA VAL A 64 -4.06 -10.58 6.73
C VAL A 64 -4.90 -9.31 6.88
N PRO A 65 -6.23 -9.36 7.17
CA PRO A 65 -7.01 -8.14 7.30
C PRO A 65 -6.63 -7.32 8.53
N THR A 66 -6.10 -7.93 9.60
CA THR A 66 -5.60 -7.18 10.76
C THR A 66 -4.37 -6.35 10.38
N ILE A 67 -3.44 -6.91 9.61
CA ILE A 67 -2.29 -6.14 9.09
C ILE A 67 -2.77 -5.06 8.12
N GLU A 68 -3.67 -5.39 7.18
CA GLU A 68 -4.21 -4.38 6.26
C GLU A 68 -4.82 -3.19 7.02
N PHE A 69 -5.62 -3.45 8.05
CA PHE A 69 -6.27 -2.42 8.85
C PHE A 69 -5.27 -1.61 9.68
N SER A 70 -4.42 -2.28 10.46
CA SER A 70 -3.50 -1.61 11.38
C SER A 70 -2.36 -0.91 10.65
N ALA A 71 -1.72 -1.57 9.70
CA ALA A 71 -0.64 -0.98 8.92
C ALA A 71 -1.16 0.09 7.94
N GLY A 72 -2.37 -0.10 7.37
CA GLY A 72 -3.04 0.93 6.58
C GLY A 72 -3.30 2.20 7.39
N GLY A 73 -3.82 2.06 8.61
CA GLY A 73 -4.00 3.18 9.54
C GLY A 73 -2.67 3.84 9.94
N ALA A 74 -1.63 3.04 10.21
CA ALA A 74 -0.29 3.53 10.53
C ALA A 74 0.32 4.33 9.37
N VAL A 75 0.22 3.82 8.13
CA VAL A 75 0.65 4.55 6.92
C VAL A 75 -0.12 5.84 6.75
N LEU A 76 -1.45 5.84 6.96
CA LEU A 76 -2.31 7.01 6.83
C LEU A 76 -1.87 8.15 7.74
N ILE A 77 -1.67 7.87 9.03
CA ILE A 77 -1.25 8.89 10.00
C ILE A 77 0.26 9.17 9.99
N GLY A 78 1.04 8.32 9.31
CA GLY A 78 2.49 8.45 9.24
C GLY A 78 3.21 7.99 10.50
N LEU A 79 2.82 6.84 11.04
CA LEU A 79 3.43 6.21 12.21
C LEU A 79 4.19 4.94 11.79
N LEU A 80 5.48 4.86 12.15
CA LEU A 80 6.37 3.76 11.75
C LEU A 80 6.24 3.46 10.25
N THR A 81 6.13 4.51 9.46
CA THR A 81 5.65 4.50 8.08
C THR A 81 6.38 3.50 7.19
N PRO A 82 7.72 3.43 7.14
CA PRO A 82 8.41 2.47 6.28
C PRO A 82 8.14 1.02 6.67
N LEU A 83 8.04 0.74 7.98
CA LEU A 83 7.77 -0.62 8.48
C LEU A 83 6.34 -1.05 8.17
N ALA A 84 5.37 -0.17 8.40
CA ALA A 84 3.96 -0.42 8.08
C ALA A 84 3.76 -0.62 6.56
N ALA A 85 4.39 0.23 5.74
CA ALA A 85 4.35 0.11 4.29
C ALA A 85 5.01 -1.18 3.78
N LEU A 86 6.10 -1.63 4.42
CA LEU A 86 6.74 -2.91 4.09
C LEU A 86 5.80 -4.09 4.37
N GLY A 87 5.10 -4.09 5.50
CA GLY A 87 4.09 -5.12 5.81
C GLY A 87 2.98 -5.20 4.76
N LEU A 88 2.46 -4.04 4.34
CA LEU A 88 1.46 -3.97 3.26
C LEU A 88 2.03 -4.41 1.90
N LEU A 89 3.28 -4.06 1.61
CA LEU A 89 3.94 -4.47 0.36
C LEU A 89 4.07 -5.99 0.28
N VAL A 90 4.42 -6.66 1.37
CA VAL A 90 4.45 -8.14 1.41
C VAL A 90 3.08 -8.72 1.10
N ILE A 91 2.00 -8.19 1.72
CA ILE A 91 0.63 -8.66 1.45
C ILE A 91 0.28 -8.48 -0.03
N ILE A 92 0.56 -7.32 -0.61
CA ILE A 92 0.22 -7.02 -2.00
C ILE A 92 1.01 -7.90 -2.99
N LEU A 93 2.28 -8.18 -2.71
CA LEU A 93 3.10 -9.08 -3.52
C LEU A 93 2.56 -10.52 -3.48
N VAL A 94 2.17 -11.01 -2.30
CA VAL A 94 1.52 -12.33 -2.18
C VAL A 94 0.20 -12.35 -2.94
N ALA A 95 -0.65 -11.32 -2.78
CA ALA A 95 -1.92 -11.21 -3.52
C ALA A 95 -1.69 -11.17 -5.04
N SER A 96 -0.66 -10.47 -5.51
CA SER A 96 -0.32 -10.41 -6.93
C SER A 96 0.03 -11.78 -7.49
N VAL A 97 0.92 -12.55 -6.83
CA VAL A 97 1.33 -13.88 -7.32
C VAL A 97 0.27 -14.97 -7.14
N THR A 98 -0.73 -14.76 -6.29
CA THR A 98 -1.83 -15.70 -6.05
C THR A 98 -3.07 -15.30 -6.87
N SER A 99 -3.94 -14.45 -6.31
CA SER A 99 -5.18 -14.03 -6.97
C SER A 99 -4.94 -13.17 -8.21
N GLY A 100 -3.92 -12.30 -8.20
CA GLY A 100 -3.52 -11.52 -9.36
C GLY A 100 -3.17 -12.39 -10.56
N ARG A 101 -2.36 -13.43 -10.36
CA ARG A 101 -1.99 -14.38 -11.42
C ARG A 101 -3.20 -15.11 -12.02
N GLN A 102 -4.20 -15.46 -11.21
CA GLN A 102 -5.43 -16.08 -11.72
C GLN A 102 -6.23 -15.08 -12.56
N ARG A 103 -6.33 -13.81 -12.13
CA ARG A 103 -7.01 -12.76 -12.89
C ARG A 103 -6.33 -12.46 -14.22
N VAL A 104 -5.00 -12.37 -14.24
CA VAL A 104 -4.24 -12.20 -15.49
C VAL A 104 -4.47 -13.37 -16.47
N LYS A 105 -4.49 -14.61 -15.96
CA LYS A 105 -4.77 -15.79 -16.81
C LYS A 105 -6.20 -15.82 -17.36
N ALA A 106 -7.16 -15.28 -16.61
CA ALA A 106 -8.57 -15.21 -17.01
C ALA A 106 -8.86 -13.97 -17.88
N TYR A 107 -7.96 -13.01 -17.93
CA TYR A 107 -8.12 -11.80 -18.73
C TYR A 107 -7.93 -12.09 -20.22
N THR A 108 -8.92 -11.70 -20.99
CA THR A 108 -8.89 -11.77 -22.46
C THR A 108 -8.97 -10.34 -23.00
N PRO A 109 -7.81 -9.70 -23.25
CA PRO A 109 -7.77 -8.32 -23.71
C PRO A 109 -8.32 -8.23 -25.15
N ILE A 110 -8.97 -7.12 -25.47
CA ILE A 110 -9.55 -6.85 -26.78
C ILE A 110 -8.45 -6.73 -27.84
N ASP A 111 -7.29 -6.24 -27.46
CA ASP A 111 -6.15 -5.90 -28.31
C ASP A 111 -5.01 -6.92 -28.30
N LYS A 112 -5.16 -8.03 -27.60
CA LYS A 112 -4.10 -9.03 -27.39
C LYS A 112 -2.85 -8.43 -26.72
N ALA A 113 -3.05 -7.58 -25.68
CA ALA A 113 -1.97 -7.00 -24.89
C ALA A 113 -0.94 -8.05 -24.43
N ASP A 114 0.29 -7.62 -24.26
CA ASP A 114 1.38 -8.45 -23.76
C ASP A 114 1.14 -8.86 -22.30
N ARG A 115 1.74 -9.98 -21.88
CA ARG A 115 1.68 -10.43 -20.48
C ARG A 115 2.12 -9.38 -19.47
N ILE A 116 3.08 -8.51 -19.84
CA ILE A 116 3.55 -7.40 -19.00
C ILE A 116 2.45 -6.36 -18.83
N ASP A 117 1.74 -6.03 -19.90
CA ASP A 117 0.62 -5.10 -19.89
C ASP A 117 -0.50 -5.59 -18.98
N ASP A 118 -0.87 -6.86 -19.06
CA ASP A 118 -1.88 -7.49 -18.21
C ASP A 118 -1.56 -7.34 -16.70
N TRP A 119 -0.28 -7.45 -16.31
CA TRP A 119 0.15 -7.24 -14.94
C TRP A 119 0.04 -5.78 -14.51
N LEU A 120 0.27 -4.83 -15.41
CA LEU A 120 0.14 -3.40 -15.12
C LEU A 120 -1.32 -2.97 -14.93
N TYR A 121 -2.29 -3.67 -15.51
CA TYR A 121 -3.71 -3.42 -15.27
C TYR A 121 -4.19 -3.87 -13.87
N LEU A 122 -3.41 -4.67 -13.15
CA LEU A 122 -3.77 -5.07 -11.80
C LEU A 122 -3.62 -3.88 -10.83
N PRO A 123 -4.63 -3.60 -10.00
CA PRO A 123 -4.53 -2.54 -8.99
C PRO A 123 -3.42 -2.79 -7.98
N GLU A 124 -3.06 -4.04 -7.73
CA GLU A 124 -1.94 -4.44 -6.87
C GLU A 124 -0.62 -3.85 -7.34
N THR A 125 -0.40 -3.75 -8.65
CA THR A 125 0.82 -3.16 -9.21
C THR A 125 0.91 -1.68 -8.87
N ALA A 126 -0.18 -0.91 -9.02
CA ALA A 126 -0.21 0.49 -8.64
C ALA A 126 0.05 0.69 -7.14
N TYR A 127 -0.60 -0.11 -6.29
CA TYR A 127 -0.38 -0.05 -4.84
C TYR A 127 1.04 -0.46 -4.44
N ALA A 128 1.66 -1.43 -5.12
CA ALA A 128 3.06 -1.79 -4.88
C ALA A 128 3.99 -0.60 -5.15
N PHE A 129 3.84 0.11 -6.27
CA PHE A 129 4.62 1.32 -6.56
C PHE A 129 4.37 2.43 -5.54
N MET A 130 3.13 2.66 -5.14
CA MET A 130 2.79 3.64 -4.11
C MET A 130 3.46 3.32 -2.77
N LEU A 131 3.48 2.05 -2.35
CA LEU A 131 4.13 1.60 -1.12
C LEU A 131 5.65 1.69 -1.22
N ILE A 132 6.25 1.35 -2.37
CA ILE A 132 7.69 1.52 -2.61
C ILE A 132 8.09 3.00 -2.49
N MET A 133 7.28 3.92 -3.03
CA MET A 133 7.50 5.35 -2.85
C MET A 133 7.48 5.75 -1.36
N VAL A 134 6.50 5.25 -0.61
CA VAL A 134 6.39 5.53 0.83
C VAL A 134 7.59 4.96 1.61
N ILE A 135 8.04 3.76 1.29
CA ILE A 135 9.22 3.15 1.92
C ILE A 135 10.49 3.96 1.61
N SER A 136 10.65 4.38 0.35
CA SER A 136 11.86 5.08 -0.12
C SER A 136 11.95 6.52 0.35
N ALA A 137 10.82 7.24 0.36
CA ALA A 137 10.76 8.66 0.75
C ALA A 137 10.50 8.87 2.25
N GLY A 138 10.05 7.82 2.97
CA GLY A 138 9.68 7.90 4.37
C GLY A 138 8.32 8.56 4.62
N ALA A 139 8.11 8.99 5.88
CA ALA A 139 6.82 9.51 6.31
C ALA A 139 6.52 10.94 5.82
N GLY A 140 7.56 11.73 5.51
CA GLY A 140 7.45 13.14 5.15
C GLY A 140 7.16 14.05 6.35
N PRO A 141 7.20 15.38 6.16
CA PRO A 141 7.10 16.36 7.24
C PRO A 141 5.70 16.42 7.89
N TYR A 142 4.65 16.03 7.16
CA TYR A 142 3.27 16.00 7.64
C TYR A 142 2.89 14.61 8.17
N SER A 143 3.69 14.09 9.13
CA SER A 143 3.52 12.76 9.69
C SER A 143 3.69 12.74 11.20
N LEU A 144 3.14 11.71 11.85
CA LEU A 144 3.33 11.50 13.28
C LEU A 144 4.79 11.15 13.59
N ASP A 145 5.48 10.40 12.71
CA ASP A 145 6.91 10.11 12.83
C ASP A 145 7.73 11.41 12.91
N ALA A 146 7.45 12.38 12.02
CA ALA A 146 8.13 13.68 12.05
C ALA A 146 7.82 14.48 13.32
N ALA A 147 6.59 14.42 13.82
CA ALA A 147 6.21 15.08 15.06
C ALA A 147 6.93 14.46 16.28
N ILE A 148 7.01 13.14 16.35
CA ILE A 148 7.71 12.41 17.40
C ILE A 148 9.22 12.73 17.38
N LEU A 149 9.85 12.70 16.20
CA LEU A 149 11.28 13.00 16.06
C LEU A 149 11.62 14.42 16.51
N ARG A 150 10.74 15.40 16.25
CA ARG A 150 10.91 16.78 16.72
C ARG A 150 10.77 16.89 18.25
N LEU A 151 9.92 16.07 18.88
CA LEU A 151 9.74 16.07 20.34
C LEU A 151 10.90 15.41 21.09
N ILE A 152 11.55 14.42 20.48
CA ILE A 152 12.65 13.67 21.11
C ILE A 152 14.00 14.38 20.91
N ASP A 153 14.07 15.38 20.03
CA ASP A 153 15.28 16.16 19.69
C ASP A 153 16.52 15.27 19.48
N ILE A 154 16.38 14.25 18.62
CA ILE A 154 17.45 13.30 18.32
C ILE A 154 18.52 14.04 17.50
N PRO A 155 19.77 14.25 18.05
CA PRO A 155 20.86 14.85 17.30
C PRO A 155 21.18 13.98 16.07
N GLY A 156 21.00 14.52 14.87
CA GLY A 156 21.21 13.82 13.61
C GLY A 156 19.95 13.42 12.85
N ALA A 157 18.76 13.72 13.36
CA ALA A 157 17.57 13.71 12.53
C ALA A 157 17.76 14.75 11.41
N PRO A 158 17.56 14.38 10.12
CA PRO A 158 17.79 15.31 9.03
C PRO A 158 16.82 16.49 9.17
N ASN A 159 17.37 17.67 9.50
CA ASN A 159 16.69 18.97 9.47
C ASN A 159 16.37 19.41 8.03
N SER A 160 16.21 18.49 7.14
CA SER A 160 16.10 18.73 5.71
C SER A 160 14.77 18.20 5.19
N TYR A 161 13.77 19.00 5.41
CA TYR A 161 12.62 19.05 4.50
C TYR A 161 12.23 20.51 4.28
#